data_f5c29acb15cc8d46925eb0574db664d9
#
_entry.id   f5c29acb15cc8d46925eb0574db664d9
#
_cell.length_a   1.000
_cell.length_b   1.000
_cell.length_c   1.000
_cell.angle_alpha   90.00
_cell.angle_beta   90.00
_cell.angle_gamma   90.00
#
_symmetry.space_group_name_H-M   'P 1'
#
loop_
_entity.id
_entity.type
_entity.pdbx_description
1 polymer ?
#
loop_
_entity_poly.entity_id
_entity_poly.type
_entity_poly.pdbx_seq_one_letter_code
_entity_poly.pdbx_strand_id
1 'polypeptide(L)' 'MNEIIFSVTSAPEGGFMAQALCHSIYTEADDWIGLRAAVREAVLCHFDEGKGPAMIRLHRVEEEVLAVS' A
#
# COMPACT_ATOMS: atom_id res chain seq x y z
N MET A 1 -10.70 2.71 15.03
CA MET A 1 -9.41 2.42 14.39
C MET A 1 -8.74 3.71 13.97
N ASN A 2 -7.51 3.93 14.42
CA ASN A 2 -6.80 5.15 14.09
C ASN A 2 -5.87 5.03 12.89
N GLU A 3 -5.36 3.84 12.65
CA GLU A 3 -4.34 3.64 11.63
C GLU A 3 -4.54 2.32 10.92
N ILE A 4 -4.33 2.32 9.62
CA ILE A 4 -4.25 1.09 8.84
C ILE A 4 -2.87 1.03 8.20
N ILE A 5 -2.25 -0.15 8.21
CA ILE A 5 -0.90 -0.34 7.70
C ILE A 5 -0.94 -1.15 6.41
N PHE A 6 -0.28 -0.63 5.39
CA PHE A 6 -0.10 -1.34 4.13
C PHE A 6 1.36 -1.73 3.97
N SER A 7 1.58 -2.96 3.55
CA SER A 7 2.90 -3.42 3.12
C SER A 7 3.03 -3.09 1.64
N VAL A 8 4.05 -2.34 1.28
CA VAL A 8 4.27 -1.90 -0.10
C VAL A 8 5.54 -2.55 -0.64
N THR A 9 5.41 -3.15 -1.81
CA THR A 9 6.54 -3.79 -2.50
C THR A 9 6.60 -3.29 -3.93
N SER A 10 7.78 -3.39 -4.53
CA SER A 10 7.95 -3.08 -5.94
C SER A 10 7.40 -4.20 -6.80
N ALA A 11 6.68 -3.85 -7.86
CA ALA A 11 6.18 -4.83 -8.81
C ALA A 11 7.32 -5.27 -9.76
N PRO A 12 7.34 -6.54 -10.19
CA PRO A 12 8.39 -7.03 -11.10
C PRO A 12 8.47 -6.27 -12.42
N GLU A 13 7.34 -5.76 -12.88
CA GLU A 13 7.24 -5.06 -14.16
C GLU A 13 7.33 -3.54 -14.04
N GLY A 14 7.65 -3.08 -12.84
CA GLY A 14 7.64 -1.66 -12.52
C GLY A 14 6.41 -1.28 -11.70
N GLY A 15 6.51 -0.16 -11.00
CA GLY A 15 5.43 0.29 -10.14
C GLY A 15 5.47 -0.36 -8.76
N PHE A 16 4.36 -0.24 -8.04
CA PHE A 16 4.25 -0.66 -6.65
C PHE A 16 2.94 -1.39 -6.39
N MET A 17 3.01 -2.32 -5.45
CA MET A 17 1.84 -3.04 -4.94
C MET A 17 1.69 -2.76 -3.46
N ALA A 18 0.46 -2.57 -3.00
CA ALA A 18 0.18 -2.33 -1.59
C ALA A 18 -0.91 -3.27 -1.10
N GLN A 19 -0.68 -3.87 0.04
CA GLN A 19 -1.64 -4.78 0.66
C GLN A 19 -1.78 -4.45 2.13
N ALA A 20 -3.02 -4.31 2.59
CA ALA A 20 -3.28 -4.06 4.01
C ALA A 20 -2.96 -5.31 4.84
N LEU A 21 -2.39 -5.11 6.03
CA LEU A 21 -1.99 -6.22 6.87
C LEU A 21 -3.15 -6.96 7.52
N CYS A 22 -4.18 -6.23 7.91
CA CYS A 22 -5.30 -6.81 8.67
C CYS A 22 -6.65 -6.72 7.96
N HIS A 23 -6.65 -6.33 6.70
CA HIS A 23 -7.87 -6.16 5.92
C HIS A 23 -7.64 -6.67 4.51
N SER A 24 -8.73 -7.07 3.85
CA SER A 24 -8.66 -7.57 2.47
C SER A 24 -8.69 -6.38 1.50
N ILE A 25 -7.64 -5.57 1.55
CA ILE A 25 -7.50 -4.41 0.67
C ILE A 25 -6.17 -4.54 -0.07
N TYR A 26 -6.24 -4.51 -1.39
CA TYR A 26 -5.08 -4.60 -2.26
C TYR A 26 -5.20 -3.56 -3.36
N THR A 27 -4.11 -2.90 -3.68
CA THR A 27 -4.07 -1.98 -4.81
C THR A 27 -2.67 -1.89 -5.40
N GLU A 28 -2.56 -1.33 -6.59
CA GLU A 28 -1.28 -1.16 -7.25
C GLU A 28 -1.31 0.09 -8.11
N ALA A 29 -0.13 0.60 -8.42
CA ALA A 29 0.01 1.78 -9.27
C ALA A 29 1.38 1.78 -9.93
N ASP A 30 1.53 2.58 -10.98
CA ASP A 30 2.78 2.66 -11.74
C ASP A 30 3.86 3.45 -11.04
N ASP A 31 3.49 4.39 -10.19
CA ASP A 31 4.45 5.21 -9.46
C ASP A 31 4.00 5.45 -8.02
N TRP A 32 4.86 6.07 -7.24
CA TRP A 32 4.61 6.30 -5.82
C TRP A 32 3.45 7.27 -5.57
N ILE A 33 3.38 8.33 -6.35
CA ILE A 33 2.30 9.30 -6.21
C ILE A 33 0.95 8.65 -6.53
N GLY A 34 0.92 7.87 -7.61
CA GLY A 34 -0.27 7.12 -7.98
C GLY A 34 -0.67 6.10 -6.93
N LEU A 35 0.31 5.43 -6.32
CA LEU A 35 0.03 4.46 -5.27
C LEU A 35 -0.60 5.13 -4.05
N ARG A 36 -0.08 6.26 -3.64
CA ARG A 36 -0.66 7.00 -2.51
C ARG A 36 -2.12 7.34 -2.75
N ALA A 37 -2.43 7.81 -3.94
CA ALA A 37 -3.81 8.12 -4.30
C ALA A 37 -4.68 6.86 -4.34
N ALA A 38 -4.17 5.78 -4.92
CA ALA A 38 -4.90 4.51 -5.02
C ALA A 38 -5.19 3.90 -3.66
N VAL A 39 -4.22 3.94 -2.74
CA VAL A 39 -4.40 3.43 -1.39
C VAL A 39 -5.46 4.24 -0.64
N ARG A 40 -5.39 5.56 -0.74
CA ARG A 40 -6.37 6.42 -0.09
C ARG A 40 -7.78 6.12 -0.58
N GLU A 41 -7.94 5.99 -1.89
CA GLU A 41 -9.24 5.70 -2.49
C GLU A 41 -9.74 4.32 -2.07
N ALA A 42 -8.85 3.32 -2.05
CA ALA A 42 -9.22 1.97 -1.64
C ALA A 42 -9.71 1.93 -0.19
N VAL A 43 -9.07 2.67 0.69
CA VAL A 43 -9.49 2.76 2.10
C VAL A 43 -10.85 3.45 2.20
N LEU A 44 -11.03 4.54 1.49
CA LEU A 44 -12.31 5.28 1.51
C LEU A 44 -13.46 4.40 0.98
N CYS A 45 -13.19 3.53 0.02
CA CYS A 45 -14.20 2.63 -0.53
C CYS A 45 -14.48 1.44 0.36
N HIS A 46 -13.49 1.00 1.14
CA HIS A 46 -13.62 -0.19 1.97
C HIS A 46 -14.41 0.04 3.25
N PHE A 47 -14.27 1.21 3.84
CA PHE A 47 -14.92 1.55 5.10
C PHE A 47 -16.10 2.49 4.86
N ASP A 48 -17.11 2.38 5.70
CA ASP A 48 -18.22 3.32 5.68
C ASP A 48 -17.74 4.71 6.12
N GLU A 49 -18.44 5.72 5.67
CA GLU A 49 -18.08 7.09 5.99
C GLU A 49 -17.99 7.30 7.50
N GLY A 50 -16.88 7.87 7.92
CA GLY A 50 -16.63 8.15 9.34
C GLY A 50 -16.21 6.94 10.17
N LYS A 51 -16.11 5.76 9.55
CA LYS A 51 -15.77 4.53 10.27
C LYS A 51 -14.40 3.96 9.92
N GLY A 52 -13.71 4.57 8.99
CA GLY A 52 -12.38 4.15 8.60
C GLY A 52 -11.29 4.72 9.49
N PRO A 53 -10.05 4.33 9.25
CA PRO A 53 -8.90 4.86 9.99
C PRO A 53 -8.66 6.32 9.65
N ALA A 54 -8.11 7.05 10.60
CA ALA A 54 -7.72 8.45 10.38
C ALA A 54 -6.39 8.55 9.63
N MET A 55 -5.55 7.53 9.75
CA MET A 55 -4.19 7.53 9.21
C MET A 55 -3.93 6.27 8.40
N ILE A 56 -3.15 6.42 7.34
CA ILE A 56 -2.68 5.30 6.53
C ILE A 56 -1.16 5.30 6.64
N ARG A 57 -0.60 4.15 7.02
CA ARG A 57 0.84 3.98 7.06
C ARG A 57 1.27 3.10 5.90
N LEU A 58 2.17 3.60 5.06
CA LEU A 58 2.74 2.82 3.97
C LEU A 58 4.10 2.33 4.41
N HIS A 59 4.21 1.03 4.65
CA HIS A 59 5.46 0.40 5.03
C HIS A 59 6.10 -0.17 3.78
N ARG A 60 7.10 0.54 3.26
CA ARG A 60 7.79 0.13 2.05
C ARG A 60 8.88 -0.88 2.36
N VAL A 61 8.80 -2.02 1.69
CA VAL A 61 9.78 -3.10 1.84
C VAL A 61 10.60 -3.17 0.56
N GLU A 62 11.91 -3.12 0.68
CA GLU A 62 12.82 -3.21 -0.46
C GLU A 62 13.78 -4.35 -0.25
N GLU A 63 14.06 -5.04 -1.32
CA GLU A 63 15.00 -6.16 -1.36
C GLU A 63 15.98 -5.94 -2.50
N GLU A 64 17.22 -6.27 -2.26
CA GLU A 64 18.23 -6.24 -3.30
C GLU A 64 19.09 -7.46 -3.18
N VAL A 65 19.32 -8.13 -4.31
CA VAL A 65 20.15 -9.31 -4.35
C VAL A 65 21.42 -8.98 -5.13
N LEU A 66 22.56 -9.14 -4.45
CA LEU A 66 23.85 -8.85 -5.06
C LEU A 66 24.63 -10.14 -5.26
N ALA A 67 25.24 -10.27 -6.42
CA ALA A 67 26.15 -11.38 -6.67
C ALA A 67 27.44 -11.15 -5.91
N VAL A 68 27.97 -12.20 -5.30
CA VAL A 68 29.21 -12.11 -4.53
C VAL A 68 30.45 -12.12 -5.42
N SER A 69 30.32 -12.66 -6.59
CA SER A 69 31.46 -12.74 -7.53
C SER A 69 31.02 -12.56 -8.97
#